data_7cf3ee8ae2a01dd8bcf13a4b9f2c6217
#
_entry.id   7cf3ee8ae2a01dd8bcf13a4b9f2c6217
#
_cell.length_a   1.000
_cell.length_b   1.000
_cell.length_c   1.000
_cell.angle_alpha   90.00
_cell.angle_beta   90.00
_cell.angle_gamma   90.00
#
_symmetry.space_group_name_H-M   'P 1'
#
loop_
_entity.id
_entity.type
_entity.pdbx_description
1 polymer ?
#
loop_
_entity_poly.entity_id
_entity_poly.type
_entity_poly.pdbx_seq_one_letter_code
_entity_poly.pdbx_strand_id
1 'polypeptide(L)'
;MAGALLAAGSAALAQNTMPTASPAPADESLTWHGITLYGIVDVDFQYETHGAPFSNYFISGGSDIVQKNSNNAVSGFTSNGMSQSRVGLQGNEPLHFGDWSGVFKLESYFNPASGQITDALKSVAQNNGRALDAQSTNIDSSIAGQPFEQAFVGVDSPTWGTITFGRQNSTLADLIAKYDPQQTSYAFSLLGLSGTPAGGGDTQDRRLDSSIKYDGHFFDIVHVGAQYKTQNSSAQNYAIAGSGEAFSGYEVAFGAQYAGASVDAFYTKMKDAVTVGTLTAAQVGALPGLGLSPSNSVAGTISDNASYGVMASYDLALAVPVVPVTVYGGFQHIDYMNPSIPLVTGFDDIGGYTLGAVNNTAYAKADKQLNVYWMGARYSVTPQFTAVIAYYGEKQFAYAAGADAGCSTAVSGSCSGNFNALSVSLDYYFTKRFDSYAGAMWSNVSHGLANGYLNTTMVDPTVGVRFSF
;
A
#
# COMPACT_ATOMS: atom_id res chain seq x y z
N MET A 1 20.03 47.58 -16.91
CA MET A 1 19.69 46.32 -17.57
C MET A 1 19.73 45.23 -16.51
N ALA A 2 18.63 44.98 -15.87
CA ALA A 2 18.42 43.88 -14.98
C ALA A 2 16.91 43.72 -14.94
N GLY A 3 16.42 42.69 -15.55
CA GLY A 3 15.00 42.41 -15.58
C GLY A 3 14.75 41.17 -16.43
N ALA A 4 14.08 40.21 -15.82
CA ALA A 4 13.58 38.99 -16.39
C ALA A 4 14.35 37.72 -15.97
N LEU A 5 14.01 37.24 -14.79
CA LEU A 5 14.05 35.81 -14.44
C LEU A 5 13.26 35.61 -13.14
N LEU A 6 11.95 35.69 -13.23
CA LEU A 6 11.02 35.29 -12.15
C LEU A 6 9.66 34.99 -12.78
N ALA A 7 9.55 33.83 -13.39
CA ALA A 7 8.26 33.24 -13.72
C ALA A 7 8.44 31.77 -14.12
N ALA A 8 8.75 30.92 -13.15
CA ALA A 8 8.62 29.46 -13.30
C ALA A 8 8.61 28.83 -11.91
N GLY A 9 7.62 29.17 -11.11
CA GLY A 9 7.53 28.67 -9.75
C GLY A 9 6.09 28.48 -9.31
N SER A 10 5.29 27.77 -10.09
CA SER A 10 3.95 27.42 -9.64
C SER A 10 3.42 26.20 -10.41
N ALA A 11 3.95 25.03 -10.11
CA ALA A 11 3.32 23.77 -10.50
C ALA A 11 3.94 22.59 -9.75
N ALA A 12 4.17 22.76 -8.50
CA ALA A 12 4.54 21.62 -7.66
C ALA A 12 3.55 21.49 -6.51
N LEU A 13 2.27 21.27 -6.83
CA LEU A 13 1.55 20.33 -6.00
C LEU A 13 2.38 19.05 -6.05
N ALA A 14 3.07 18.77 -4.96
CA ALA A 14 3.85 17.56 -4.84
C ALA A 14 2.90 16.40 -5.16
N GLN A 15 2.92 15.97 -6.41
CA GLN A 15 2.41 14.69 -6.81
C GLN A 15 3.36 13.68 -6.18
N ASN A 16 3.18 13.42 -4.89
CA ASN A 16 3.57 12.17 -4.29
C ASN A 16 2.66 11.09 -4.87
N THR A 17 2.65 11.05 -6.13
CA THR A 17 2.04 10.05 -6.94
C THR A 17 3.15 9.10 -7.29
N MET A 18 2.83 7.84 -7.31
CA MET A 18 3.54 6.91 -8.16
C MET A 18 4.00 7.67 -9.41
N PRO A 19 5.17 7.39 -9.96
CA PRO A 19 5.65 8.11 -11.13
C PRO A 19 4.57 8.07 -12.17
N THR A 20 3.91 9.15 -12.29
CA THR A 20 3.07 9.42 -13.43
C THR A 20 4.01 9.42 -14.62
N ALA A 21 3.64 8.72 -15.67
CA ALA A 21 4.14 9.07 -16.99
C ALA A 21 4.28 10.60 -17.04
N SER A 22 5.42 11.08 -17.51
CA SER A 22 5.72 12.53 -17.55
C SER A 22 4.46 13.34 -17.84
N PRO A 23 4.14 14.38 -17.05
CA PRO A 23 2.91 15.12 -17.23
C PRO A 23 2.74 15.49 -18.70
N ALA A 24 1.54 15.23 -19.23
CA ALA A 24 1.21 15.64 -20.59
C ALA A 24 1.55 17.12 -20.76
N PRO A 25 1.97 17.57 -21.95
CA PRO A 25 2.09 18.99 -22.25
C PRO A 25 0.82 19.73 -21.82
N ALA A 26 0.96 20.98 -21.40
CA ALA A 26 -0.16 21.76 -20.85
C ALA A 26 -1.38 21.86 -21.78
N ASP A 27 -1.16 21.74 -23.09
CA ASP A 27 -2.19 21.73 -24.14
C ASP A 27 -2.87 20.34 -24.32
N GLU A 28 -2.31 19.29 -23.73
CA GLU A 28 -2.87 17.92 -23.72
C GLU A 28 -3.52 17.57 -22.37
N SER A 29 -3.50 18.45 -21.39
CA SER A 29 -4.13 18.22 -20.11
C SER A 29 -5.65 18.21 -20.22
N LEU A 30 -6.32 17.27 -19.55
CA LEU A 30 -7.78 17.22 -19.46
C LEU A 30 -8.27 18.16 -18.35
N THR A 31 -7.82 19.40 -18.38
CA THR A 31 -8.15 20.44 -17.39
C THR A 31 -9.20 21.40 -17.92
N TRP A 32 -10.28 21.56 -17.16
CA TRP A 32 -11.36 22.48 -17.48
C TRP A 32 -11.76 23.26 -16.22
N HIS A 33 -11.71 24.58 -16.28
CA HIS A 33 -12.00 25.48 -15.15
C HIS A 33 -11.32 25.07 -13.82
N GLY A 34 -10.01 24.77 -13.86
CA GLY A 34 -9.25 24.38 -12.67
C GLY A 34 -9.45 22.94 -12.22
N ILE A 35 -10.33 22.18 -12.89
CA ILE A 35 -10.58 20.75 -12.60
C ILE A 35 -9.91 19.91 -13.66
N THR A 36 -9.07 18.95 -13.24
CA THR A 36 -8.38 18.00 -14.10
C THR A 36 -8.97 16.61 -13.95
N LEU A 37 -9.40 16.04 -15.07
CA LEU A 37 -9.69 14.60 -15.18
C LEU A 37 -8.37 13.87 -15.44
N TYR A 38 -8.11 12.78 -14.72
CA TYR A 38 -6.94 11.93 -14.92
C TYR A 38 -7.29 10.46 -14.68
N GLY A 39 -6.45 9.58 -15.17
CA GLY A 39 -6.63 8.15 -14.93
C GLY A 39 -5.51 7.29 -15.47
N ILE A 40 -5.58 6.01 -15.10
CA ILE A 40 -4.70 4.95 -15.57
C ILE A 40 -5.55 3.72 -15.84
N VAL A 41 -5.26 3.04 -16.95
CA VAL A 41 -5.76 1.69 -17.26
C VAL A 41 -4.54 0.81 -17.47
N ASP A 42 -4.39 -0.20 -16.63
CA ASP A 42 -3.26 -1.13 -16.63
C ASP A 42 -3.78 -2.56 -16.69
N VAL A 43 -3.43 -3.29 -17.76
CA VAL A 43 -3.84 -4.68 -17.99
C VAL A 43 -2.61 -5.51 -18.30
N ASP A 44 -2.53 -6.67 -17.66
CA ASP A 44 -1.39 -7.56 -17.76
C ASP A 44 -1.79 -9.03 -17.92
N PHE A 45 -0.80 -9.84 -18.23
CA PHE A 45 -0.87 -11.29 -18.21
C PHE A 45 0.21 -11.79 -17.26
N GLN A 46 -0.21 -12.59 -16.29
CA GLN A 46 0.67 -13.20 -15.28
C GLN A 46 0.74 -14.70 -15.46
N TYR A 47 1.89 -15.26 -15.06
CA TYR A 47 2.09 -16.67 -14.81
C TYR A 47 2.72 -16.84 -13.44
N GLU A 48 2.01 -17.46 -12.52
CA GLU A 48 2.48 -17.75 -11.16
C GLU A 48 2.83 -19.23 -11.07
N THR A 49 4.05 -19.57 -10.65
CA THR A 49 4.47 -20.97 -10.52
C THR A 49 3.70 -21.73 -9.45
N HIS A 50 3.27 -21.03 -8.42
CA HIS A 50 2.46 -21.52 -7.31
C HIS A 50 1.44 -20.46 -6.93
N GLY A 51 0.43 -20.28 -7.77
CA GLY A 51 -0.59 -19.25 -7.59
C GLY A 51 -1.85 -19.75 -6.91
N ALA A 52 -2.71 -18.83 -6.59
CA ALA A 52 -4.10 -19.05 -6.21
C ALA A 52 -5.02 -18.63 -7.37
N PRO A 53 -6.25 -19.16 -7.47
CA PRO A 53 -7.20 -18.69 -8.47
C PRO A 53 -7.39 -17.17 -8.38
N PHE A 54 -7.45 -16.50 -9.53
CA PHE A 54 -7.59 -15.06 -9.59
C PHE A 54 -8.91 -14.57 -8.96
N SER A 55 -8.86 -13.38 -8.36
CA SER A 55 -10.03 -12.72 -7.78
C SER A 55 -10.49 -11.56 -8.66
N ASN A 56 -11.81 -11.49 -8.91
CA ASN A 56 -12.41 -10.35 -9.60
C ASN A 56 -12.42 -9.07 -8.73
N TYR A 57 -12.27 -9.21 -7.44
CA TYR A 57 -12.41 -8.13 -6.46
C TYR A 57 -11.08 -7.69 -5.85
N PHE A 58 -10.06 -8.50 -5.97
CA PHE A 58 -8.74 -8.15 -5.50
C PHE A 58 -8.11 -7.09 -6.42
N ILE A 59 -7.25 -6.26 -5.87
CA ILE A 59 -6.71 -5.08 -6.54
C ILE A 59 -6.02 -5.43 -7.86
N SER A 60 -5.10 -6.41 -7.85
CA SER A 60 -4.40 -6.87 -9.04
C SER A 60 -5.11 -8.01 -9.76
N GLY A 61 -6.02 -8.70 -9.11
CA GLY A 61 -6.63 -9.93 -9.59
C GLY A 61 -5.75 -11.17 -9.42
N GLY A 62 -4.45 -11.01 -9.37
CA GLY A 62 -3.42 -12.03 -9.19
C GLY A 62 -2.77 -12.01 -7.81
N SER A 63 -1.87 -12.94 -7.59
CA SER A 63 -1.10 -13.09 -6.35
C SER A 63 0.38 -12.82 -6.66
N ASP A 64 0.76 -11.57 -6.67
CA ASP A 64 2.09 -11.15 -7.12
C ASP A 64 3.24 -11.60 -6.19
N ILE A 65 2.92 -12.12 -5.01
CA ILE A 65 3.89 -12.68 -4.05
C ILE A 65 3.44 -14.05 -3.56
N VAL A 66 4.38 -14.86 -3.07
CA VAL A 66 4.06 -16.14 -2.46
C VAL A 66 3.05 -15.97 -1.31
N GLN A 67 1.98 -16.76 -1.34
CA GLN A 67 0.88 -16.71 -0.38
C GLN A 67 0.59 -18.07 0.24
N LYS A 68 -0.08 -18.07 1.39
CA LYS A 68 -0.43 -19.31 2.10
C LYS A 68 -1.31 -20.26 1.29
N ASN A 69 -2.24 -19.70 0.52
CA ASN A 69 -3.19 -20.42 -0.30
C ASN A 69 -2.66 -20.79 -1.71
N SER A 70 -1.39 -20.54 -1.99
CA SER A 70 -0.78 -20.91 -3.28
C SER A 70 -0.67 -22.43 -3.42
N ASN A 71 -1.05 -22.97 -4.57
CA ASN A 71 -1.05 -24.43 -4.78
C ASN A 71 -0.38 -24.81 -6.10
N ASN A 72 -1.08 -24.69 -7.22
CA ASN A 72 -0.60 -25.06 -8.55
C ASN A 72 -0.26 -23.80 -9.37
N ALA A 73 0.42 -24.01 -10.51
CA ALA A 73 0.63 -22.96 -11.46
C ALA A 73 -0.70 -22.43 -12.01
N VAL A 74 -0.82 -21.12 -12.07
CA VAL A 74 -1.95 -20.42 -12.69
C VAL A 74 -1.43 -19.40 -13.67
N SER A 75 -2.24 -19.06 -14.69
CA SER A 75 -1.93 -17.99 -15.62
C SER A 75 -3.21 -17.39 -16.16
N GLY A 76 -3.15 -16.12 -16.51
CA GLY A 76 -4.31 -15.43 -17.08
C GLY A 76 -4.10 -13.94 -17.21
N PHE A 77 -5.12 -13.29 -17.75
CA PHE A 77 -5.18 -11.85 -17.75
C PHE A 77 -5.53 -11.36 -16.35
N THR A 78 -4.73 -10.43 -15.88
CA THR A 78 -4.90 -9.71 -14.62
C THR A 78 -4.86 -8.21 -14.88
N SER A 79 -4.62 -7.43 -13.87
CA SER A 79 -4.59 -5.98 -13.99
C SER A 79 -3.76 -5.36 -12.90
N ASN A 80 -3.29 -4.15 -13.17
CA ASN A 80 -2.58 -3.35 -12.19
C ASN A 80 -1.16 -3.83 -11.87
N GLY A 81 -0.55 -4.64 -12.72
CA GLY A 81 0.79 -5.15 -12.49
C GLY A 81 1.82 -4.05 -12.27
N MET A 82 1.81 -2.98 -13.07
CA MET A 82 2.70 -1.84 -12.88
C MET A 82 2.06 -0.73 -12.03
N SER A 83 0.78 -0.44 -12.24
CA SER A 83 0.09 0.68 -11.58
C SER A 83 -1.37 0.37 -11.32
N GLN A 84 -1.88 0.78 -10.17
CA GLN A 84 -3.30 0.69 -9.86
C GLN A 84 -4.14 1.45 -10.89
N SER A 85 -5.04 0.76 -11.59
CA SER A 85 -6.02 1.39 -12.49
C SER A 85 -6.99 2.25 -11.71
N ARG A 86 -7.19 3.46 -12.20
CA ARG A 86 -7.96 4.49 -11.49
C ARG A 86 -8.53 5.52 -12.44
N VAL A 87 -9.56 6.18 -11.98
CA VAL A 87 -10.09 7.41 -12.57
C VAL A 87 -10.27 8.43 -11.45
N GLY A 88 -9.90 9.66 -11.69
CA GLY A 88 -9.97 10.70 -10.67
C GLY A 88 -10.23 12.09 -11.23
N LEU A 89 -10.71 12.94 -10.34
CA LEU A 89 -10.82 14.37 -10.51
C LEU A 89 -9.99 15.06 -9.43
N GLN A 90 -9.25 16.05 -9.83
CA GLN A 90 -8.54 16.92 -8.87
C GLN A 90 -8.66 18.37 -9.30
N GLY A 91 -8.57 19.28 -8.37
CA GLY A 91 -8.67 20.70 -8.67
C GLY A 91 -7.80 21.54 -7.77
N ASN A 92 -7.45 22.71 -8.32
CA ASN A 92 -6.71 23.76 -7.61
C ASN A 92 -7.35 25.10 -8.00
N GLU A 93 -7.89 25.80 -7.03
CA GLU A 93 -8.57 27.09 -7.21
C GLU A 93 -7.90 28.18 -6.37
N PRO A 94 -7.34 29.22 -6.98
CA PRO A 94 -6.77 30.35 -6.24
C PRO A 94 -7.81 31.03 -5.35
N LEU A 95 -7.50 31.18 -4.06
CA LEU A 95 -8.44 31.78 -3.10
C LEU A 95 -8.40 33.33 -3.06
N HIS A 96 -7.58 33.95 -3.88
CA HIS A 96 -7.35 35.40 -3.90
C HIS A 96 -6.94 35.98 -2.53
N PHE A 97 -6.33 35.14 -1.69
CA PHE A 97 -5.82 35.48 -0.38
C PHE A 97 -4.35 35.03 -0.29
N GLY A 98 -3.43 35.96 -0.45
CA GLY A 98 -2.01 35.66 -0.49
C GLY A 98 -1.66 34.68 -1.63
N ASP A 99 -0.89 33.65 -1.30
CA ASP A 99 -0.48 32.56 -2.20
C ASP A 99 -1.30 31.27 -2.01
N TRP A 100 -2.47 31.36 -1.33
CA TRP A 100 -3.31 30.22 -1.02
C TRP A 100 -4.22 29.79 -2.15
N SER A 101 -4.36 28.49 -2.29
CA SER A 101 -5.31 27.82 -3.18
C SER A 101 -6.16 26.81 -2.44
N GLY A 102 -7.42 26.66 -2.82
CA GLY A 102 -8.25 25.53 -2.42
C GLY A 102 -7.91 24.33 -3.28
N VAL A 103 -7.77 23.15 -2.67
CA VAL A 103 -7.46 21.91 -3.38
C VAL A 103 -8.46 20.81 -3.03
N PHE A 104 -8.74 19.93 -3.99
CA PHE A 104 -9.51 18.71 -3.74
C PHE A 104 -9.03 17.56 -4.61
N LYS A 105 -9.37 16.34 -4.20
CA LYS A 105 -9.16 15.11 -4.97
C LYS A 105 -10.29 14.13 -4.71
N LEU A 106 -10.78 13.52 -5.81
CA LEU A 106 -11.68 12.36 -5.79
C LEU A 106 -11.07 11.29 -6.70
N GLU A 107 -10.83 10.11 -6.20
CA GLU A 107 -10.19 9.02 -6.96
C GLU A 107 -10.84 7.68 -6.65
N SER A 108 -11.21 6.94 -7.69
CA SER A 108 -11.76 5.59 -7.58
C SER A 108 -10.86 4.60 -8.30
N TYR A 109 -10.67 3.42 -7.70
CA TYR A 109 -9.87 2.33 -8.24
C TYR A 109 -10.77 1.24 -8.81
N PHE A 110 -10.29 0.59 -9.87
CA PHE A 110 -11.02 -0.50 -10.51
C PHE A 110 -10.07 -1.58 -11.04
N ASN A 111 -10.62 -2.75 -11.28
CA ASN A 111 -9.93 -3.85 -11.92
C ASN A 111 -10.38 -3.91 -13.40
N PRO A 112 -9.55 -3.50 -14.37
CA PRO A 112 -9.95 -3.48 -15.78
C PRO A 112 -10.15 -4.87 -16.38
N ALA A 113 -9.52 -5.92 -15.86
CA ALA A 113 -9.72 -7.29 -16.35
C ALA A 113 -11.14 -7.82 -16.05
N SER A 114 -11.78 -7.37 -14.97
CA SER A 114 -13.12 -7.79 -14.57
C SER A 114 -14.19 -6.70 -14.68
N GLY A 115 -13.79 -5.44 -14.80
CA GLY A 115 -14.69 -4.28 -14.75
C GLY A 115 -15.24 -3.96 -13.35
N GLN A 116 -14.71 -4.61 -12.31
CA GLN A 116 -15.17 -4.41 -10.92
C GLN A 116 -14.43 -3.24 -10.26
N ILE A 117 -15.10 -2.53 -9.38
CA ILE A 117 -14.42 -1.68 -8.39
C ILE A 117 -13.65 -2.62 -7.46
N THR A 118 -12.41 -2.29 -7.13
CA THR A 118 -11.59 -3.11 -6.24
C THR A 118 -12.24 -3.20 -4.86
N ASP A 119 -12.35 -4.44 -4.35
CA ASP A 119 -13.00 -4.74 -3.08
C ASP A 119 -12.29 -5.90 -2.39
N ALA A 120 -11.25 -5.59 -1.62
CA ALA A 120 -10.47 -6.61 -0.91
C ALA A 120 -11.32 -7.37 0.11
N LEU A 121 -12.33 -6.75 0.72
CA LEU A 121 -13.24 -7.44 1.64
C LEU A 121 -14.05 -8.53 0.93
N LYS A 122 -14.51 -8.29 -0.29
CA LYS A 122 -15.15 -9.33 -1.11
C LYS A 122 -14.19 -10.44 -1.47
N SER A 123 -12.95 -10.11 -1.83
CA SER A 123 -11.91 -11.11 -2.07
C SER A 123 -11.65 -11.96 -0.84
N VAL A 124 -11.55 -11.36 0.34
CA VAL A 124 -11.42 -12.09 1.61
C VAL A 124 -12.67 -12.94 1.89
N ALA A 125 -13.86 -12.38 1.78
CA ALA A 125 -15.11 -13.08 2.08
C ALA A 125 -15.35 -14.29 1.16
N GLN A 126 -15.01 -14.23 -0.12
CA GLN A 126 -15.17 -15.36 -1.05
C GLN A 126 -14.35 -16.59 -0.66
N ASN A 127 -13.33 -16.43 0.18
CA ASN A 127 -12.47 -17.51 0.68
C ASN A 127 -12.95 -18.12 2.00
N ASN A 128 -13.98 -17.53 2.62
CA ASN A 128 -14.48 -18.00 3.91
C ASN A 128 -14.90 -19.48 3.87
N GLY A 129 -14.34 -20.26 4.79
CA GLY A 129 -14.66 -21.68 4.94
C GLY A 129 -14.10 -22.58 3.85
N ARG A 130 -13.39 -22.08 2.86
CA ARG A 130 -12.75 -22.91 1.82
C ARG A 130 -11.45 -23.51 2.33
N ALA A 131 -11.11 -24.69 1.81
CA ALA A 131 -9.79 -25.26 1.99
C ALA A 131 -8.73 -24.33 1.37
N LEU A 132 -7.52 -24.37 1.91
CA LEU A 132 -6.46 -23.44 1.53
C LEU A 132 -6.10 -23.52 0.04
N ASP A 133 -6.11 -24.74 -0.53
CA ASP A 133 -5.86 -25.01 -1.95
C ASP A 133 -7.03 -24.64 -2.89
N ALA A 134 -8.18 -24.29 -2.34
CA ALA A 134 -9.37 -23.86 -3.07
C ALA A 134 -9.68 -22.36 -2.92
N GLN A 135 -8.82 -21.61 -2.25
CA GLN A 135 -8.99 -20.18 -2.08
C GLN A 135 -8.50 -19.41 -3.29
N SER A 136 -9.18 -18.33 -3.64
CA SER A 136 -8.69 -17.32 -4.59
C SER A 136 -7.71 -16.37 -3.92
N THR A 137 -7.06 -15.57 -4.73
CA THR A 137 -6.14 -14.53 -4.23
C THR A 137 -6.83 -13.59 -3.26
N ASN A 138 -6.21 -13.40 -2.11
CA ASN A 138 -6.56 -12.41 -1.11
C ASN A 138 -5.32 -12.04 -0.29
N ILE A 139 -5.31 -10.89 0.30
CA ILE A 139 -4.33 -10.49 1.30
C ILE A 139 -5.01 -10.18 2.62
N ASP A 140 -4.32 -10.45 3.71
CA ASP A 140 -4.69 -10.00 5.05
C ASP A 140 -4.40 -8.51 5.12
N SER A 141 -5.23 -7.69 4.58
CA SER A 141 -5.02 -6.27 4.73
C SER A 141 -6.35 -5.58 4.76
N SER A 142 -6.29 -4.60 5.46
CA SER A 142 -6.97 -3.35 5.47
C SER A 142 -8.26 -3.25 4.67
N ILE A 143 -9.09 -2.50 5.20
CA ILE A 143 -10.40 -2.07 4.75
C ILE A 143 -10.32 -1.52 3.34
N ALA A 144 -10.75 -2.31 2.38
CA ALA A 144 -11.00 -1.86 1.03
C ALA A 144 -12.50 -2.05 0.70
N GLY A 145 -12.92 -1.68 -0.46
CA GLY A 145 -14.32 -1.82 -0.88
C GLY A 145 -15.10 -0.54 -0.85
N GLN A 146 -14.44 0.56 -0.56
CA GLN A 146 -15.05 1.88 -0.70
C GLN A 146 -14.87 2.37 -2.14
N PRO A 147 -15.90 3.01 -2.73
CA PRO A 147 -15.83 3.48 -4.12
C PRO A 147 -14.76 4.55 -4.33
N PHE A 148 -14.44 5.34 -3.30
CA PHE A 148 -13.40 6.35 -3.35
C PHE A 148 -12.21 5.94 -2.48
N GLU A 149 -11.09 5.73 -3.12
CA GLU A 149 -9.81 5.48 -2.45
C GLU A 149 -9.21 6.77 -1.89
N GLN A 150 -9.45 7.88 -2.55
CA GLN A 150 -9.12 9.19 -2.04
C GLN A 150 -10.32 10.13 -2.23
N ALA A 151 -10.68 10.85 -1.18
CA ALA A 151 -11.74 11.85 -1.17
C ALA A 151 -11.39 12.91 -0.13
N PHE A 152 -10.75 13.98 -0.55
CA PHE A 152 -10.32 15.03 0.37
C PHE A 152 -10.47 16.43 -0.23
N VAL A 153 -10.48 17.42 0.64
CA VAL A 153 -10.42 18.84 0.34
C VAL A 153 -9.42 19.52 1.27
N GLY A 154 -8.84 20.60 0.85
CA GLY A 154 -7.87 21.33 1.67
C GLY A 154 -7.44 22.65 1.11
N VAL A 155 -6.35 23.16 1.64
CA VAL A 155 -5.70 24.38 1.18
C VAL A 155 -4.22 24.12 0.97
N ASP A 156 -3.66 24.78 -0.01
CA ASP A 156 -2.27 24.69 -0.41
C ASP A 156 -1.63 26.08 -0.48
N SER A 157 -0.40 26.21 -0.05
CA SER A 157 0.45 27.38 -0.22
C SER A 157 1.88 26.94 -0.55
N PRO A 158 2.49 27.44 -1.60
CA PRO A 158 3.89 27.17 -1.91
C PRO A 158 4.87 27.57 -0.78
N THR A 159 4.45 28.51 0.08
CA THR A 159 5.27 28.96 1.20
C THR A 159 5.08 28.13 2.46
N TRP A 160 3.83 27.67 2.73
CA TRP A 160 3.46 27.08 4.01
C TRP A 160 3.11 25.60 3.92
N GLY A 161 3.07 25.04 2.70
CA GLY A 161 2.67 23.66 2.47
C GLY A 161 1.17 23.46 2.38
N THR A 162 0.76 22.20 2.35
CA THR A 162 -0.61 21.75 2.10
C THR A 162 -1.23 21.19 3.36
N ILE A 163 -2.47 21.57 3.65
CA ILE A 163 -3.31 20.93 4.70
C ILE A 163 -4.56 20.38 4.04
N THR A 164 -4.80 19.08 4.23
CA THR A 164 -5.94 18.37 3.64
C THR A 164 -6.76 17.60 4.68
N PHE A 165 -8.05 17.43 4.40
CA PHE A 165 -9.04 16.81 5.27
C PHE A 165 -9.84 15.78 4.50
N GLY A 166 -9.96 14.56 5.00
CA GLY A 166 -10.75 13.49 4.39
C GLY A 166 -10.01 12.16 4.30
N ARG A 167 -10.46 11.29 3.38
CA ARG A 167 -9.78 10.02 3.09
C ARG A 167 -8.64 10.29 2.10
N GLN A 168 -7.44 9.92 2.49
CA GLN A 168 -6.23 10.21 1.70
C GLN A 168 -5.10 9.24 2.05
N ASN A 169 -4.08 9.20 1.20
CA ASN A 169 -2.89 8.40 1.48
C ASN A 169 -2.32 8.72 2.85
N SER A 170 -1.86 7.69 3.55
CA SER A 170 -1.03 7.88 4.72
C SER A 170 0.30 8.54 4.35
N THR A 171 0.90 9.26 5.28
CA THR A 171 2.24 9.85 5.08
C THR A 171 3.26 8.77 4.77
N LEU A 172 3.18 7.62 5.45
CA LEU A 172 4.05 6.46 5.17
C LEU A 172 3.85 5.94 3.75
N ALA A 173 2.62 5.82 3.27
CA ALA A 173 2.36 5.35 1.90
C ALA A 173 2.99 6.26 0.83
N ASP A 174 2.95 7.56 1.03
CA ASP A 174 3.59 8.52 0.12
C ASP A 174 5.13 8.40 0.15
N LEU A 175 5.72 8.19 1.32
CA LEU A 175 7.17 7.96 1.43
C LEU A 175 7.58 6.63 0.78
N ILE A 176 6.83 5.56 0.97
CA ILE A 176 7.09 4.29 0.30
C ILE A 176 7.04 4.48 -1.21
N ALA A 177 6.03 5.15 -1.75
CA ALA A 177 5.93 5.43 -3.17
C ALA A 177 7.13 6.24 -3.71
N LYS A 178 7.68 7.15 -2.90
CA LYS A 178 8.87 7.95 -3.25
C LYS A 178 10.16 7.13 -3.27
N TYR A 179 10.32 6.17 -2.35
CA TYR A 179 11.59 5.49 -2.11
C TYR A 179 11.61 4.00 -2.50
N ASP A 180 10.52 3.47 -3.01
CA ASP A 180 10.48 2.13 -3.58
C ASP A 180 11.06 2.14 -5.01
N PRO A 181 12.10 1.37 -5.33
CA PRO A 181 12.67 1.34 -6.69
C PRO A 181 11.66 0.88 -7.75
N GLN A 182 10.71 0.01 -7.42
CA GLN A 182 9.63 -0.44 -8.32
C GLN A 182 8.37 0.43 -8.24
N GLN A 183 8.43 1.53 -7.46
CA GLN A 183 7.39 2.56 -7.42
C GLN A 183 6.01 2.02 -7.05
N THR A 184 5.98 1.11 -6.09
CA THR A 184 4.77 0.45 -5.59
C THR A 184 3.97 -0.31 -6.65
N SER A 185 4.63 -0.83 -7.70
CA SER A 185 3.99 -1.75 -8.63
C SER A 185 3.54 -3.02 -7.92
N TYR A 186 2.39 -3.59 -8.29
CA TYR A 186 1.90 -4.79 -7.62
C TYR A 186 2.66 -6.04 -8.02
N ALA A 187 3.03 -6.17 -9.30
CA ALA A 187 3.75 -7.33 -9.80
C ALA A 187 5.24 -7.34 -9.44
N PHE A 188 5.84 -6.20 -9.09
CA PHE A 188 7.29 -6.11 -8.96
C PHE A 188 7.76 -5.53 -7.62
N SER A 189 6.86 -5.10 -6.73
CA SER A 189 7.20 -4.57 -5.42
C SER A 189 6.48 -5.30 -4.31
N LEU A 190 7.24 -5.81 -3.33
CA LEU A 190 6.66 -6.31 -2.09
C LEU A 190 5.87 -5.21 -1.35
N LEU A 191 6.34 -3.97 -1.42
CA LEU A 191 5.72 -2.83 -0.75
C LEU A 191 4.47 -2.31 -1.49
N GLY A 192 4.33 -2.64 -2.76
CA GLY A 192 3.26 -2.16 -3.62
C GLY A 192 1.89 -2.66 -3.22
N LEU A 193 1.79 -3.93 -2.84
CA LEU A 193 0.51 -4.56 -2.54
C LEU A 193 -0.14 -4.06 -1.26
N SER A 194 0.63 -3.90 -0.22
CA SER A 194 0.08 -3.63 1.09
C SER A 194 0.49 -2.29 1.69
N GLY A 195 1.47 -1.62 1.12
CA GLY A 195 2.08 -0.45 1.78
C GLY A 195 2.89 -0.84 3.00
N THR A 196 2.69 -2.02 3.52
CA THR A 196 3.46 -2.68 4.54
C THR A 196 3.59 -4.15 4.20
N PRO A 197 4.66 -4.78 4.59
CA PRO A 197 4.96 -6.13 4.20
C PRO A 197 3.98 -7.12 4.76
N ALA A 198 3.73 -8.04 3.90
CA ALA A 198 2.88 -9.18 4.11
C ALA A 198 3.14 -9.96 5.39
N GLY A 199 2.23 -10.78 5.72
CA GLY A 199 2.38 -11.81 6.73
C GLY A 199 1.69 -11.51 8.02
N GLY A 200 0.70 -10.71 8.01
CA GLY A 200 -0.13 -10.56 9.18
C GLY A 200 -0.55 -9.15 9.50
N GLY A 201 -0.76 -8.42 8.45
CA GLY A 201 -1.42 -7.16 8.57
C GLY A 201 -0.48 -5.96 8.60
N ASP A 202 -0.99 -4.97 8.01
CA ASP A 202 -0.41 -3.65 7.93
C ASP A 202 -0.37 -2.99 9.31
N THR A 203 0.61 -2.15 9.52
CA THR A 203 0.57 -1.27 10.69
C THR A 203 -0.59 -0.29 10.59
N GLN A 204 -1.06 -0.05 9.36
CA GLN A 204 -2.14 0.88 9.05
C GLN A 204 -2.65 0.65 7.65
N ASP A 205 -3.80 1.20 7.35
CA ASP A 205 -4.27 1.32 5.98
C ASP A 205 -3.37 2.23 5.16
N ARG A 206 -3.20 1.90 3.90
CA ARG A 206 -2.52 2.75 2.93
C ARG A 206 -3.23 4.11 2.77
N ARG A 207 -4.52 4.16 3.06
CA ARG A 207 -5.33 5.38 3.12
C ARG A 207 -6.02 5.48 4.45
N LEU A 208 -5.94 6.66 5.05
CA LEU A 208 -6.56 6.93 6.33
C LEU A 208 -7.85 7.72 6.14
N ASP A 209 -8.94 7.16 6.65
CA ASP A 209 -10.24 7.83 6.75
C ASP A 209 -10.21 8.92 7.81
N SER A 210 -11.08 9.93 7.64
CA SER A 210 -11.29 10.97 8.66
C SER A 210 -9.98 11.58 9.16
N SER A 211 -9.04 11.80 8.24
CA SER A 211 -7.70 12.26 8.57
C SER A 211 -7.47 13.73 8.24
N ILE A 212 -6.57 14.33 8.99
CA ILE A 212 -6.00 15.64 8.72
C ILE A 212 -4.52 15.40 8.40
N LYS A 213 -4.07 15.90 7.26
CA LYS A 213 -2.70 15.74 6.80
C LYS A 213 -2.08 17.10 6.49
N TYR A 214 -0.86 17.26 6.93
CA TYR A 214 0.03 18.35 6.58
C TYR A 214 1.22 17.80 5.80
N ASP A 215 1.58 18.47 4.70
CA ASP A 215 2.78 18.19 3.92
C ASP A 215 3.44 19.52 3.54
N GLY A 216 4.69 19.73 3.94
CA GLY A 216 5.41 20.96 3.74
C GLY A 216 6.82 20.75 3.22
N HIS A 217 7.18 21.54 2.22
CA HIS A 217 8.52 21.59 1.64
C HIS A 217 9.10 23.00 1.80
N PHE A 218 10.25 23.11 2.46
CA PHE A 218 10.86 24.39 2.79
C PHE A 218 12.23 24.51 2.16
N PHE A 219 12.48 25.65 1.56
CA PHE A 219 13.77 26.01 0.96
C PHE A 219 14.26 25.03 -0.13
N ASP A 220 13.34 24.27 -0.75
CA ASP A 220 13.63 23.17 -1.68
C ASP A 220 14.55 22.07 -1.06
N ILE A 221 14.71 22.08 0.25
CA ILE A 221 15.61 21.17 0.97
C ILE A 221 14.84 20.32 2.00
N VAL A 222 14.04 20.93 2.85
CA VAL A 222 13.46 20.28 4.03
C VAL A 222 12.04 19.83 3.74
N HIS A 223 11.73 18.59 4.08
CA HIS A 223 10.40 18.01 4.07
C HIS A 223 9.89 17.80 5.50
N VAL A 224 8.63 18.15 5.75
CA VAL A 224 7.93 17.89 7.02
C VAL A 224 6.54 17.35 6.69
N GLY A 225 6.26 16.14 7.11
CA GLY A 225 4.95 15.49 7.00
C GLY A 225 4.34 15.23 8.37
N ALA A 226 3.04 15.43 8.51
CA ALA A 226 2.29 15.04 9.70
C ALA A 226 0.87 14.65 9.31
N GLN A 227 0.35 13.58 9.90
CA GLN A 227 -1.02 13.15 9.68
C GLN A 227 -1.63 12.66 10.98
N TYR A 228 -2.88 12.98 11.20
CA TYR A 228 -3.66 12.49 12.33
C TYR A 228 -4.97 11.89 11.80
N LYS A 229 -5.19 10.60 12.10
CA LYS A 229 -6.47 9.94 11.88
C LYS A 229 -7.34 10.19 13.09
N THR A 230 -8.42 10.92 12.89
CA THR A 230 -9.42 11.07 13.94
C THR A 230 -10.18 9.76 14.10
N GLN A 231 -10.62 9.52 15.29
CA GLN A 231 -11.55 8.47 15.57
C GLN A 231 -12.83 8.63 14.76
N ASN A 232 -13.28 7.57 14.13
CA ASN A 232 -14.60 7.55 13.54
C ASN A 232 -15.63 7.11 14.57
N SER A 233 -16.30 8.06 15.20
CA SER A 233 -17.39 7.79 16.15
C SER A 233 -18.61 7.13 15.50
N SER A 234 -18.70 7.09 14.18
CA SER A 234 -19.75 6.41 13.44
C SER A 234 -19.47 4.95 13.17
N ALA A 235 -18.22 4.51 13.22
CA ALA A 235 -17.89 3.13 13.48
C ALA A 235 -18.22 2.85 14.95
N GLN A 236 -19.44 3.07 15.31
CA GLN A 236 -19.92 2.75 16.64
C GLN A 236 -19.89 1.26 16.79
N ASN A 237 -18.85 0.82 17.36
CA ASN A 237 -18.72 -0.50 17.87
C ASN A 237 -19.81 -0.75 18.87
N TYR A 238 -20.83 -1.42 18.44
CA TYR A 238 -21.84 -1.97 19.35
C TYR A 238 -21.21 -2.76 20.48
N ALA A 239 -19.99 -3.20 20.25
CA ALA A 239 -19.25 -4.07 21.11
C ALA A 239 -18.45 -3.35 22.20
N ILE A 240 -18.13 -2.10 22.02
CA ILE A 240 -17.28 -1.38 22.95
C ILE A 240 -18.13 -0.33 23.65
N ALA A 241 -18.90 -0.78 24.64
CA ALA A 241 -19.65 0.14 25.49
C ALA A 241 -18.70 1.18 26.09
N GLY A 242 -18.79 2.42 25.62
CA GLY A 242 -18.07 3.56 26.19
C GLY A 242 -16.70 3.86 25.57
N SER A 243 -16.24 3.14 24.56
CA SER A 243 -15.03 3.51 23.87
C SER A 243 -15.34 4.25 22.59
N GLY A 244 -15.08 5.49 22.60
CA GLY A 244 -15.01 6.26 21.40
C GLY A 244 -13.63 6.16 20.71
N GLU A 245 -12.78 5.15 20.92
CA GLU A 245 -11.38 5.13 20.48
C GLU A 245 -11.01 4.00 19.51
N ALA A 246 -11.98 3.49 18.77
CA ALA A 246 -11.66 2.52 17.74
C ALA A 246 -10.81 3.17 16.63
N PHE A 247 -9.60 2.68 16.44
CA PHE A 247 -8.69 3.01 15.36
C PHE A 247 -8.40 4.51 15.19
N SER A 248 -7.67 5.07 16.10
CA SER A 248 -7.05 6.39 15.97
C SER A 248 -5.55 6.25 15.73
N GLY A 249 -4.93 7.23 15.10
CA GLY A 249 -3.50 7.17 14.89
C GLY A 249 -2.88 8.48 14.43
N TYR A 250 -1.57 8.50 14.43
CA TYR A 250 -0.81 9.63 13.90
C TYR A 250 0.47 9.17 13.21
N GLU A 251 0.92 9.99 12.30
CA GLU A 251 2.17 9.83 11.56
C GLU A 251 2.92 11.14 11.56
N VAL A 252 4.24 11.04 11.60
CA VAL A 252 5.15 12.17 11.40
C VAL A 252 6.30 11.75 10.51
N ALA A 253 6.73 12.67 9.65
CA ALA A 253 7.89 12.48 8.79
C ALA A 253 8.75 13.75 8.79
N PHE A 254 10.04 13.54 8.66
CA PHE A 254 11.01 14.61 8.50
C PHE A 254 12.10 14.17 7.54
N GLY A 255 12.39 15.01 6.56
CA GLY A 255 13.36 14.67 5.54
C GLY A 255 14.11 15.85 5.00
N ALA A 256 15.08 15.54 4.15
CA ALA A 256 15.85 16.52 3.42
C ALA A 256 16.25 16.00 2.03
N GLN A 257 16.37 16.92 1.10
CA GLN A 257 16.88 16.65 -0.23
C GLN A 257 17.94 17.69 -0.62
N TYR A 258 19.04 17.23 -1.18
CA TYR A 258 20.10 18.10 -1.65
C TYR A 258 21.01 17.39 -2.63
N ALA A 259 21.36 18.03 -3.74
CA ALA A 259 22.34 17.55 -4.73
C ALA A 259 22.08 16.09 -5.19
N GLY A 260 20.81 15.74 -5.45
CA GLY A 260 20.41 14.41 -5.89
C GLY A 260 20.21 13.37 -4.78
N ALA A 261 20.61 13.68 -3.56
CA ALA A 261 20.29 12.88 -2.39
C ALA A 261 18.94 13.29 -1.82
N SER A 262 18.14 12.33 -1.42
CA SER A 262 16.91 12.52 -0.65
C SER A 262 16.84 11.50 0.47
N VAL A 263 16.45 11.93 1.66
CA VAL A 263 16.26 11.08 2.81
C VAL A 263 15.06 11.56 3.62
N ASP A 264 14.23 10.61 4.05
CA ASP A 264 13.13 10.85 4.98
C ASP A 264 13.18 9.80 6.10
N ALA A 265 12.92 10.25 7.33
CA ALA A 265 12.66 9.40 8.48
C ALA A 265 11.20 9.59 8.90
N PHE A 266 10.59 8.54 9.44
CA PHE A 266 9.18 8.58 9.83
C PHE A 266 8.95 7.82 11.15
N TYR A 267 7.84 8.14 11.79
CA TYR A 267 7.25 7.39 12.88
C TYR A 267 5.74 7.36 12.72
N THR A 268 5.14 6.18 12.92
CA THR A 268 3.69 5.99 12.91
C THR A 268 3.22 5.28 14.17
N LYS A 269 2.03 5.58 14.63
CA LYS A 269 1.37 4.84 15.70
C LYS A 269 -0.13 4.79 15.46
N MET A 270 -0.66 3.56 15.44
CA MET A 270 -2.09 3.28 15.30
C MET A 270 -2.57 2.50 16.52
N LYS A 271 -3.68 2.93 17.11
CA LYS A 271 -4.36 2.23 18.20
C LYS A 271 -5.51 1.42 17.67
N ASP A 272 -5.64 0.21 18.18
CA ASP A 272 -6.76 -0.69 17.90
C ASP A 272 -7.01 -0.89 16.40
N ALA A 273 -5.90 -1.00 15.63
CA ALA A 273 -5.94 -1.25 14.21
C ALA A 273 -6.56 -2.62 13.92
N VAL A 274 -7.46 -2.65 12.94
CA VAL A 274 -8.19 -3.85 12.54
C VAL A 274 -7.55 -4.42 11.28
N THR A 275 -7.00 -5.62 11.37
CA THR A 275 -6.58 -6.39 10.19
C THR A 275 -7.65 -7.41 9.86
N VAL A 276 -8.11 -7.41 8.62
CA VAL A 276 -9.21 -8.26 8.17
C VAL A 276 -8.68 -9.52 7.48
N GLY A 277 -9.29 -10.66 7.79
CA GLY A 277 -8.96 -11.96 7.21
C GLY A 277 -10.18 -12.85 6.99
N THR A 278 -9.95 -14.03 6.44
CA THR A 278 -11.00 -15.04 6.25
C THR A 278 -11.39 -15.70 7.56
N LEU A 279 -12.68 -16.06 7.69
CA LEU A 279 -13.13 -16.98 8.73
C LEU A 279 -12.60 -18.40 8.46
N THR A 280 -12.23 -19.12 9.49
CA THR A 280 -11.93 -20.55 9.37
C THR A 280 -13.22 -21.35 9.10
N ALA A 281 -13.09 -22.57 8.55
CA ALA A 281 -14.23 -23.45 8.33
C ALA A 281 -15.02 -23.74 9.62
N ALA A 282 -14.34 -23.85 10.76
CA ALA A 282 -14.95 -24.03 12.06
C ALA A 282 -15.76 -22.81 12.51
N GLN A 283 -15.22 -21.61 12.31
CA GLN A 283 -15.90 -20.35 12.61
C GLN A 283 -17.15 -20.18 11.72
N VAL A 284 -17.02 -20.44 10.41
CA VAL A 284 -18.17 -20.41 9.48
C VAL A 284 -19.25 -21.39 9.93
N GLY A 285 -18.89 -22.61 10.34
CA GLY A 285 -19.82 -23.61 10.86
C GLY A 285 -20.52 -23.20 12.17
N ALA A 286 -19.90 -22.36 12.97
CA ALA A 286 -20.46 -21.86 14.22
C ALA A 286 -21.38 -20.63 14.06
N LEU A 287 -21.38 -19.98 12.90
CA LEU A 287 -22.12 -18.72 12.65
C LEU A 287 -23.63 -18.84 12.35
N PRO A 288 -24.23 -19.98 11.98
CA PRO A 288 -25.63 -20.06 11.58
C PRO A 288 -26.61 -19.50 12.60
N GLY A 289 -26.27 -19.59 13.87
CA GLY A 289 -27.11 -19.05 14.95
C GLY A 289 -27.06 -17.51 15.10
N LEU A 290 -26.12 -16.84 14.45
CA LEU A 290 -25.93 -15.40 14.54
C LEU A 290 -26.45 -14.64 13.32
N GLY A 291 -26.97 -15.34 12.31
CA GLY A 291 -27.45 -14.72 11.07
C GLY A 291 -26.35 -14.20 10.14
N LEU A 292 -25.09 -14.49 10.45
CA LEU A 292 -23.95 -14.12 9.62
C LEU A 292 -23.78 -15.11 8.46
N SER A 293 -23.20 -14.67 7.37
CA SER A 293 -22.93 -15.52 6.22
C SER A 293 -21.46 -15.42 5.78
N PRO A 294 -20.91 -16.51 5.21
CA PRO A 294 -19.55 -16.48 4.68
C PRO A 294 -19.32 -15.43 3.60
N SER A 295 -20.38 -15.04 2.89
CA SER A 295 -20.29 -14.07 1.79
C SER A 295 -20.29 -12.60 2.21
N ASN A 296 -20.63 -12.31 3.47
CA ASN A 296 -20.73 -10.95 3.99
C ASN A 296 -20.05 -10.74 5.35
N SER A 297 -19.35 -11.75 5.85
CA SER A 297 -18.69 -11.71 7.15
C SER A 297 -17.21 -12.03 7.01
N VAL A 298 -16.38 -11.37 7.79
CA VAL A 298 -14.93 -11.54 7.83
C VAL A 298 -14.44 -11.68 9.27
N ALA A 299 -13.20 -12.11 9.46
CA ALA A 299 -12.53 -12.11 10.75
C ALA A 299 -11.72 -10.82 10.89
N GLY A 300 -11.63 -10.28 12.09
CA GLY A 300 -10.77 -9.16 12.43
C GLY A 300 -9.70 -9.55 13.44
N THR A 301 -8.48 -9.09 13.24
CA THR A 301 -7.42 -9.11 14.26
C THR A 301 -7.16 -7.67 14.70
N ILE A 302 -7.21 -7.45 16.01
CA ILE A 302 -7.07 -6.13 16.61
C ILE A 302 -5.72 -6.03 17.30
N SER A 303 -4.97 -4.97 16.99
CA SER A 303 -3.66 -4.71 17.60
C SER A 303 -3.36 -3.21 17.65
N ASP A 304 -2.61 -2.80 18.65
CA ASP A 304 -1.90 -1.52 18.57
C ASP A 304 -0.64 -1.70 17.72
N ASN A 305 -0.38 -0.79 16.81
CA ASN A 305 0.77 -0.89 15.94
C ASN A 305 1.63 0.37 16.02
N ALA A 306 2.94 0.21 16.00
CA ALA A 306 3.88 1.31 15.84
C ALA A 306 4.92 0.94 14.78
N SER A 307 5.37 1.94 14.04
CA SER A 307 6.41 1.72 13.04
C SER A 307 7.31 2.95 12.94
N TYR A 308 8.58 2.72 12.68
CA TYR A 308 9.55 3.78 12.39
C TYR A 308 10.57 3.29 11.38
N GLY A 309 11.16 4.23 10.67
CA GLY A 309 12.16 3.88 9.67
C GLY A 309 12.82 5.08 9.03
N VAL A 310 13.68 4.75 8.08
CA VAL A 310 14.41 5.70 7.25
C VAL A 310 14.46 5.18 5.81
N MET A 311 14.28 6.08 4.87
CA MET A 311 14.30 5.80 3.43
C MET A 311 15.16 6.82 2.74
N ALA A 312 15.87 6.41 1.69
CA ALA A 312 16.76 7.29 0.95
C ALA A 312 16.81 6.93 -0.53
N SER A 313 17.11 7.93 -1.34
CA SER A 313 17.46 7.75 -2.74
C SER A 313 18.61 8.69 -3.14
N TYR A 314 19.33 8.30 -4.19
CA TYR A 314 20.39 9.14 -4.75
C TYR A 314 20.39 9.06 -6.27
N ASP A 315 20.26 10.21 -6.92
CA ASP A 315 20.37 10.32 -8.36
C ASP A 315 21.84 10.46 -8.78
N LEU A 316 22.39 9.38 -9.30
CA LEU A 316 23.78 9.34 -9.76
C LEU A 316 24.03 10.24 -10.97
N ALA A 317 23.01 10.56 -11.77
CA ALA A 317 23.17 11.42 -12.94
C ALA A 317 23.62 12.83 -12.56
N LEU A 318 23.29 13.31 -11.36
CA LEU A 318 23.75 14.62 -10.87
C LEU A 318 25.22 14.61 -10.47
N ALA A 319 25.76 13.47 -10.02
CA ALA A 319 27.18 13.32 -9.73
C ALA A 319 27.99 12.92 -10.96
N VAL A 320 27.44 12.07 -11.81
CA VAL A 320 28.06 11.52 -13.01
C VAL A 320 27.04 11.56 -14.17
N PRO A 321 26.96 12.66 -14.95
CA PRO A 321 25.89 12.88 -15.93
C PRO A 321 25.72 11.80 -17.02
N VAL A 322 26.70 10.93 -17.19
CA VAL A 322 26.64 9.82 -18.16
C VAL A 322 26.02 8.54 -17.57
N VAL A 323 25.62 8.56 -16.29
CA VAL A 323 25.04 7.40 -15.60
C VAL A 323 23.63 7.74 -15.10
N PRO A 324 22.59 7.62 -15.94
CA PRO A 324 21.23 7.95 -15.57
C PRO A 324 20.61 6.83 -14.70
N VAL A 325 21.17 6.66 -13.49
CA VAL A 325 20.76 5.67 -12.51
C VAL A 325 20.38 6.37 -11.21
N THR A 326 19.21 6.03 -10.68
CA THR A 326 18.82 6.38 -9.31
C THR A 326 18.86 5.12 -8.46
N VAL A 327 19.54 5.19 -7.32
CA VAL A 327 19.58 4.12 -6.32
C VAL A 327 18.64 4.44 -5.17
N TYR A 328 18.06 3.40 -4.59
CA TYR A 328 17.06 3.49 -3.52
C TYR A 328 17.40 2.52 -2.40
N GLY A 329 16.97 2.85 -1.20
CA GLY A 329 17.01 1.95 -0.08
C GLY A 329 16.14 2.44 1.07
N GLY A 330 15.68 1.50 1.87
CA GLY A 330 14.88 1.83 3.04
C GLY A 330 14.90 0.73 4.10
N PHE A 331 14.54 1.13 5.29
CA PHE A 331 14.39 0.29 6.45
C PHE A 331 13.19 0.74 7.25
N GLN A 332 12.38 -0.23 7.69
CA GLN A 332 11.22 -0.03 8.55
C GLN A 332 11.25 -1.08 9.66
N HIS A 333 11.02 -0.66 10.89
CA HIS A 333 10.73 -1.52 12.02
C HIS A 333 9.26 -1.40 12.39
N ILE A 334 8.60 -2.53 12.65
CA ILE A 334 7.18 -2.59 12.98
C ILE A 334 7.01 -3.37 14.26
N ASP A 335 6.30 -2.78 15.23
CA ASP A 335 5.85 -3.41 16.45
C ASP A 335 4.34 -3.62 16.40
N TYR A 336 3.88 -4.87 16.52
CA TYR A 336 2.48 -5.23 16.75
C TYR A 336 2.29 -5.54 18.21
N MET A 337 1.47 -4.75 18.88
CA MET A 337 1.23 -4.81 20.32
C MET A 337 -0.19 -5.27 20.64
N ASN A 338 -0.44 -5.58 21.88
CA ASN A 338 -1.79 -5.86 22.35
C ASN A 338 -2.66 -4.60 22.25
N PRO A 339 -3.95 -4.73 21.85
CA PRO A 339 -4.82 -3.59 21.68
C PRO A 339 -5.05 -2.85 22.99
N SER A 340 -5.10 -1.52 22.94
CA SER A 340 -5.46 -0.66 24.07
C SER A 340 -6.90 -0.90 24.51
N ILE A 341 -7.80 -1.15 23.52
CA ILE A 341 -9.22 -1.41 23.76
C ILE A 341 -9.62 -2.65 22.95
N PRO A 342 -9.57 -3.84 23.58
CA PRO A 342 -9.96 -5.08 22.89
C PRO A 342 -11.42 -5.05 22.45
N LEU A 343 -11.69 -5.50 21.23
CA LEU A 343 -13.05 -5.70 20.73
C LEU A 343 -13.68 -6.97 21.29
N VAL A 344 -15.01 -6.98 21.39
CA VAL A 344 -15.80 -8.20 21.65
C VAL A 344 -16.27 -8.81 20.34
N THR A 345 -16.48 -10.12 20.35
CA THR A 345 -16.73 -10.92 19.17
C THR A 345 -17.98 -10.50 18.40
N GLY A 346 -17.85 -10.32 17.08
CA GLY A 346 -18.98 -10.42 16.16
C GLY A 346 -19.88 -9.20 15.99
N PHE A 347 -19.43 -8.01 16.34
CA PHE A 347 -20.35 -6.87 16.49
C PHE A 347 -19.96 -5.60 15.75
N ASP A 348 -19.10 -5.66 14.75
CA ASP A 348 -18.73 -4.46 14.02
C ASP A 348 -18.87 -4.65 12.51
N ASP A 349 -19.25 -3.59 11.82
CA ASP A 349 -19.34 -3.56 10.37
C ASP A 349 -18.18 -2.74 9.79
N ILE A 350 -17.46 -3.34 8.88
CA ILE A 350 -16.36 -2.71 8.16
C ILE A 350 -16.69 -2.74 6.67
N GLY A 351 -16.83 -1.58 6.05
CA GLY A 351 -17.11 -1.49 4.62
C GLY A 351 -18.34 -2.29 4.17
N GLY A 352 -19.36 -2.44 5.03
CA GLY A 352 -20.55 -3.23 4.78
C GLY A 352 -20.40 -4.73 5.05
N TYR A 353 -19.30 -5.16 5.66
CA TYR A 353 -19.04 -6.54 6.09
C TYR A 353 -19.01 -6.64 7.61
N THR A 354 -19.72 -7.62 8.15
CA THR A 354 -19.75 -7.86 9.60
C THR A 354 -18.54 -8.69 10.04
N LEU A 355 -17.88 -8.26 11.10
CA LEU A 355 -16.85 -9.06 11.77
C LEU A 355 -17.51 -10.24 12.48
N GLY A 356 -17.40 -11.43 11.91
CA GLY A 356 -17.94 -12.67 12.47
C GLY A 356 -17.05 -13.29 13.55
N ALA A 357 -15.77 -12.96 13.56
CA ALA A 357 -14.80 -13.37 14.58
C ALA A 357 -13.83 -12.22 14.85
N VAL A 358 -13.57 -11.94 16.11
CA VAL A 358 -12.59 -10.96 16.53
C VAL A 358 -11.49 -11.65 17.33
N ASN A 359 -10.26 -11.43 16.87
CA ASN A 359 -9.05 -11.91 17.52
C ASN A 359 -8.27 -10.68 18.03
N ASN A 360 -8.29 -10.46 19.33
CA ASN A 360 -7.40 -9.47 19.93
C ASN A 360 -6.01 -10.10 20.08
N THR A 361 -4.96 -9.39 19.70
CA THR A 361 -3.60 -9.86 19.98
C THR A 361 -3.39 -9.97 21.48
N ALA A 362 -2.71 -11.02 21.92
CA ALA A 362 -2.44 -11.32 23.32
C ALA A 362 -0.99 -11.81 23.49
N TYR A 363 -0.04 -10.92 23.21
CA TYR A 363 1.38 -11.21 23.38
C TYR A 363 1.73 -11.23 24.86
N ALA A 364 2.29 -12.34 25.32
CA ALA A 364 2.51 -12.56 26.77
C ALA A 364 3.87 -12.04 27.26
N LYS A 365 4.88 -11.96 26.39
CA LYS A 365 6.25 -11.62 26.77
C LYS A 365 6.94 -10.63 25.87
N ALA A 366 6.68 -10.72 24.58
CA ALA A 366 7.27 -9.85 23.58
C ALA A 366 6.22 -9.60 22.50
N ASP A 367 6.16 -8.38 22.02
CA ASP A 367 5.35 -8.00 20.90
C ASP A 367 5.84 -8.70 19.63
N LYS A 368 4.97 -8.86 18.63
CA LYS A 368 5.40 -9.33 17.32
C LYS A 368 6.15 -8.20 16.63
N GLN A 369 7.39 -8.45 16.24
CA GLN A 369 8.25 -7.46 15.59
C GLN A 369 8.64 -7.91 14.20
N LEU A 370 8.62 -6.96 13.27
CA LEU A 370 9.10 -7.14 11.91
C LEU A 370 10.14 -6.07 11.57
N ASN A 371 11.18 -6.48 10.86
CA ASN A 371 12.04 -5.56 10.12
C ASN A 371 11.80 -5.74 8.64
N VAL A 372 11.59 -4.63 7.96
CA VAL A 372 11.46 -4.55 6.51
C VAL A 372 12.60 -3.75 5.95
N TYR A 373 13.18 -4.21 4.88
CA TYR A 373 14.27 -3.49 4.21
C TYR A 373 14.24 -3.75 2.72
N TRP A 374 14.66 -2.76 1.98
CA TRP A 374 14.74 -2.87 0.52
C TRP A 374 15.91 -2.06 -0.03
N MET A 375 16.34 -2.46 -1.19
CA MET A 375 17.29 -1.73 -2.01
C MET A 375 17.04 -1.99 -3.48
N GLY A 376 17.39 -1.04 -4.32
CA GLY A 376 17.27 -1.24 -5.76
C GLY A 376 17.82 -0.06 -6.55
N ALA A 377 17.72 -0.21 -7.87
CA ALA A 377 18.17 0.80 -8.81
C ALA A 377 17.24 0.89 -10.02
N ARG A 378 17.00 2.10 -10.48
CA ARG A 378 16.32 2.42 -11.73
C ARG A 378 17.33 2.99 -12.70
N TYR A 379 17.40 2.40 -13.88
CA TYR A 379 18.30 2.83 -14.94
C TYR A 379 17.47 3.30 -16.14
N SER A 380 17.50 4.59 -16.42
CA SER A 380 16.91 5.18 -17.64
C SER A 380 17.84 4.98 -18.82
N VAL A 381 17.77 3.80 -19.45
CA VAL A 381 18.66 3.39 -20.57
C VAL A 381 18.54 4.36 -21.73
N THR A 382 17.32 4.76 -22.03
CA THR A 382 16.96 5.84 -22.96
C THR A 382 15.78 6.62 -22.37
N PRO A 383 15.39 7.77 -22.96
CA PRO A 383 14.18 8.48 -22.53
C PRO A 383 12.90 7.64 -22.61
N GLN A 384 12.90 6.57 -23.46
CA GLN A 384 11.76 5.68 -23.65
C GLN A 384 11.89 4.36 -22.90
N PHE A 385 13.08 3.99 -22.42
CA PHE A 385 13.32 2.65 -21.88
C PHE A 385 13.96 2.71 -20.51
N THR A 386 13.29 2.14 -19.53
CA THR A 386 13.73 2.04 -18.14
C THR A 386 13.87 0.57 -17.72
N ALA A 387 14.95 0.25 -17.03
CA ALA A 387 15.18 -1.04 -16.40
C ALA A 387 15.29 -0.84 -14.89
N VAL A 388 14.67 -1.73 -14.12
CA VAL A 388 14.68 -1.67 -12.65
C VAL A 388 15.06 -3.03 -12.08
N ILE A 389 15.85 -3.01 -11.02
CA ILE A 389 16.12 -4.18 -10.17
C ILE A 389 15.88 -3.79 -8.72
N ALA A 390 15.20 -4.66 -7.96
CA ALA A 390 14.93 -4.42 -6.57
C ALA A 390 14.99 -5.71 -5.75
N TYR A 391 15.51 -5.61 -4.54
CA TYR A 391 15.47 -6.64 -3.51
C TYR A 391 14.70 -6.12 -2.32
N TYR A 392 13.84 -6.98 -1.77
CA TYR A 392 13.02 -6.73 -0.59
C TYR A 392 13.23 -7.86 0.41
N GLY A 393 13.30 -7.52 1.68
CA GLY A 393 13.38 -8.47 2.75
C GLY A 393 12.50 -8.11 3.92
N GLU A 394 11.92 -9.12 4.53
CA GLU A 394 11.18 -9.00 5.77
C GLU A 394 11.70 -10.03 6.76
N LYS A 395 11.94 -9.63 8.00
CA LYS A 395 12.34 -10.50 9.09
C LYS A 395 11.38 -10.37 10.27
N GLN A 396 10.66 -11.44 10.54
CA GLN A 396 9.92 -11.59 11.79
C GLN A 396 10.85 -12.08 12.89
N PHE A 397 10.78 -11.46 14.06
CA PHE A 397 11.42 -11.97 15.28
C PHE A 397 10.49 -12.95 16.00
N ALA A 398 11.05 -13.87 16.76
CA ALA A 398 10.27 -14.79 17.56
C ALA A 398 9.56 -14.05 18.71
N TYR A 399 8.27 -14.29 18.86
CA TYR A 399 7.47 -13.77 19.96
C TYR A 399 6.79 -14.87 20.78
N ALA A 400 7.15 -16.13 20.52
CA ALA A 400 6.70 -17.28 21.32
C ALA A 400 7.34 -17.28 22.71
N ALA A 401 6.60 -17.76 23.69
CA ALA A 401 7.18 -18.08 24.99
C ALA A 401 8.13 -19.27 24.89
N GLY A 402 9.41 -19.09 25.23
CA GLY A 402 10.42 -20.15 25.09
C GLY A 402 11.13 -20.12 23.74
N ALA A 403 11.42 -18.95 23.27
CA ALA A 403 12.03 -18.55 22.00
C ALA A 403 12.84 -19.63 21.29
N ASP A 404 12.55 -19.81 20.00
CA ASP A 404 13.31 -20.53 18.97
C ASP A 404 13.55 -22.04 19.17
N ALA A 405 13.24 -22.61 20.33
CA ALA A 405 13.39 -24.05 20.57
C ALA A 405 12.37 -24.86 19.77
N GLY A 406 12.85 -25.51 18.72
CA GLY A 406 12.02 -26.34 17.85
C GLY A 406 11.23 -25.60 16.80
N CYS A 407 11.49 -24.32 16.57
CA CYS A 407 10.88 -23.54 15.50
C CYS A 407 11.37 -24.01 14.12
N SER A 408 10.41 -24.33 13.24
CA SER A 408 10.63 -24.67 11.84
C SER A 408 9.50 -24.12 10.98
N THR A 409 9.65 -24.20 9.67
CA THR A 409 8.62 -23.76 8.71
C THR A 409 7.26 -24.43 8.93
N ALA A 410 7.22 -25.60 9.57
CA ALA A 410 6.00 -26.37 9.79
C ALA A 410 5.37 -26.19 11.18
N VAL A 411 6.03 -25.51 12.13
CA VAL A 411 5.68 -25.65 13.55
C VAL A 411 4.88 -24.50 14.11
N SER A 412 5.30 -23.24 13.96
CA SER A 412 4.57 -22.11 14.56
C SER A 412 4.83 -20.80 13.88
N GLY A 413 3.75 -20.03 13.63
CA GLY A 413 3.84 -18.66 13.11
C GLY A 413 4.46 -17.67 14.09
N SER A 414 4.61 -18.02 15.37
CA SER A 414 5.26 -17.18 16.38
C SER A 414 6.79 -17.28 16.43
N CYS A 415 7.36 -18.19 15.63
CA CYS A 415 8.80 -18.31 15.49
C CYS A 415 9.38 -17.24 14.57
N SER A 416 10.70 -17.03 14.68
CA SER A 416 11.38 -16.17 13.71
C SER A 416 11.23 -16.71 12.29
N GLY A 417 11.20 -15.79 11.32
CA GLY A 417 11.06 -16.15 9.92
C GLY A 417 11.48 -15.03 8.99
N ASN A 418 11.66 -15.37 7.72
CA ASN A 418 12.03 -14.40 6.71
C ASN A 418 11.11 -14.51 5.49
N PHE A 419 10.85 -13.38 4.87
CA PHE A 419 10.31 -13.25 3.54
C PHE A 419 11.32 -12.49 2.68
N ASN A 420 11.57 -12.96 1.47
CA ASN A 420 12.50 -12.32 0.55
C ASN A 420 11.84 -12.24 -0.83
N ALA A 421 12.09 -11.15 -1.54
CA ALA A 421 11.69 -11.00 -2.93
C ALA A 421 12.80 -10.31 -3.73
N LEU A 422 12.99 -10.77 -4.96
CA LEU A 422 13.87 -10.16 -5.94
C LEU A 422 13.07 -9.92 -7.21
N SER A 423 13.04 -8.71 -7.71
CA SER A 423 12.32 -8.34 -8.90
C SER A 423 13.19 -7.63 -9.93
N VAL A 424 12.83 -7.84 -11.19
CA VAL A 424 13.38 -7.11 -12.34
C VAL A 424 12.21 -6.70 -13.22
N SER A 425 12.16 -5.43 -13.63
CA SER A 425 11.19 -4.93 -14.59
C SER A 425 11.84 -4.09 -15.68
N LEU A 426 11.24 -4.13 -16.84
CA LEU A 426 11.58 -3.36 -18.03
C LEU A 426 10.33 -2.61 -18.47
N ASP A 427 10.42 -1.33 -18.72
CA ASP A 427 9.31 -0.47 -19.13
C ASP A 427 9.70 0.30 -20.40
N TYR A 428 8.85 0.24 -21.43
CA TYR A 428 9.07 0.91 -22.69
C TYR A 428 7.90 1.83 -23.05
N TYR A 429 8.17 3.13 -23.12
CA TYR A 429 7.22 4.17 -23.45
C TYR A 429 7.16 4.40 -24.97
N PHE A 430 6.07 4.00 -25.61
CA PHE A 430 5.77 4.35 -27.01
C PHE A 430 5.42 5.82 -27.15
N THR A 431 4.70 6.34 -26.17
CA THR A 431 4.33 7.75 -26.03
C THR A 431 4.41 8.13 -24.54
N LYS A 432 4.20 9.39 -24.21
CA LYS A 432 4.10 9.83 -22.80
C LYS A 432 2.93 9.20 -22.03
N ARG A 433 1.94 8.66 -22.74
CA ARG A 433 0.69 8.13 -22.17
C ARG A 433 0.55 6.62 -22.33
N PHE A 434 1.30 6.00 -23.21
CA PHE A 434 1.18 4.58 -23.51
C PHE A 434 2.53 3.89 -23.44
N ASP A 435 2.60 2.90 -22.58
CA ASP A 435 3.78 2.07 -22.34
C ASP A 435 3.44 0.59 -22.30
N SER A 436 4.46 -0.23 -22.46
CA SER A 436 4.41 -1.66 -22.20
C SER A 436 5.55 -2.05 -21.27
N TYR A 437 5.28 -3.02 -20.42
CA TYR A 437 6.25 -3.50 -19.47
C TYR A 437 6.33 -5.02 -19.46
N ALA A 438 7.46 -5.53 -19.00
CA ALA A 438 7.67 -6.95 -18.74
C ALA A 438 8.66 -7.12 -17.59
N GLY A 439 8.50 -8.16 -16.81
CA GLY A 439 9.39 -8.42 -15.69
C GLY A 439 9.07 -9.73 -15.00
N ALA A 440 9.71 -9.95 -13.86
CA ALA A 440 9.42 -11.07 -12.99
C ALA A 440 9.80 -10.74 -11.56
N MET A 441 9.05 -11.27 -10.61
CA MET A 441 9.42 -11.29 -9.21
C MET A 441 9.55 -12.73 -8.73
N TRP A 442 10.65 -13.02 -8.07
CA TRP A 442 10.82 -14.23 -7.27
C TRP A 442 10.58 -13.88 -5.81
N SER A 443 9.79 -14.70 -5.11
CA SER A 443 9.53 -14.54 -3.68
C SER A 443 9.66 -15.85 -2.92
N ASN A 444 10.00 -15.77 -1.65
CA ASN A 444 10.22 -16.92 -0.77
C ASN A 444 9.91 -16.57 0.68
N VAL A 445 9.23 -17.49 1.37
CA VAL A 445 9.04 -17.43 2.82
C VAL A 445 9.74 -18.59 3.50
N SER A 446 10.19 -18.40 4.75
CA SER A 446 10.89 -19.42 5.51
C SER A 446 10.62 -19.33 7.01
N HIS A 447 10.82 -20.46 7.71
CA HIS A 447 10.66 -20.59 9.15
C HIS A 447 9.26 -20.18 9.63
N GLY A 448 9.13 -19.36 10.67
CA GLY A 448 7.85 -18.99 11.25
C GLY A 448 6.90 -18.30 10.28
N LEU A 449 7.39 -17.46 9.36
CA LEU A 449 6.56 -16.83 8.33
C LEU A 449 6.00 -17.83 7.32
N ALA A 450 6.66 -18.97 7.10
CA ALA A 450 6.17 -20.02 6.21
C ALA A 450 5.09 -20.93 6.83
N ASN A 451 4.70 -20.67 8.07
CA ASN A 451 3.69 -21.48 8.74
C ASN A 451 2.33 -21.39 8.03
N GLY A 452 1.80 -22.54 7.63
CA GLY A 452 0.52 -22.65 6.91
C GLY A 452 0.62 -22.42 5.40
N TYR A 453 1.79 -22.17 4.85
CA TYR A 453 1.98 -22.03 3.39
C TYR A 453 1.95 -23.40 2.72
N LEU A 454 1.23 -23.52 1.60
CA LEU A 454 1.23 -24.72 0.76
C LEU A 454 2.53 -24.84 -0.04
N ASN A 455 3.05 -23.70 -0.53
CA ASN A 455 4.35 -23.58 -1.17
C ASN A 455 5.10 -22.40 -0.58
N THR A 456 6.40 -22.51 -0.47
CA THR A 456 7.24 -21.47 0.16
C THR A 456 7.96 -20.58 -0.82
N THR A 457 7.79 -20.82 -2.12
CA THR A 457 8.43 -20.03 -3.18
C THR A 457 7.44 -19.78 -4.30
N MET A 458 7.61 -18.66 -4.98
CA MET A 458 6.88 -18.34 -6.21
C MET A 458 7.80 -17.58 -7.17
N VAL A 459 7.59 -17.75 -8.46
CA VAL A 459 8.09 -16.87 -9.52
C VAL A 459 6.89 -16.40 -10.32
N ASP A 460 6.80 -15.09 -10.52
CA ASP A 460 5.70 -14.42 -11.18
C ASP A 460 6.22 -13.56 -12.35
N PRO A 461 6.42 -14.14 -13.55
CA PRO A 461 6.64 -13.36 -14.75
C PRO A 461 5.33 -12.68 -15.20
N THR A 462 5.42 -11.38 -15.41
CA THR A 462 4.32 -10.51 -15.79
C THR A 462 4.67 -9.67 -16.99
N VAL A 463 3.72 -9.53 -17.93
CA VAL A 463 3.81 -8.63 -19.07
C VAL A 463 2.52 -7.85 -19.24
N GLY A 464 2.60 -6.55 -19.45
CA GLY A 464 1.41 -5.71 -19.51
C GLY A 464 1.56 -4.47 -20.38
N VAL A 465 0.45 -3.77 -20.50
CA VAL A 465 0.33 -2.47 -21.16
C VAL A 465 -0.44 -1.50 -20.29
N ARG A 466 -0.01 -0.25 -20.31
CA ARG A 466 -0.59 0.80 -19.50
C ARG A 466 -0.89 2.04 -20.33
N PHE A 467 -2.07 2.61 -20.10
CA PHE A 467 -2.47 3.88 -20.68
C PHE A 467 -2.82 4.89 -19.57
N SER A 468 -2.20 6.07 -19.63
CA SER A 468 -2.43 7.18 -18.70
C SER A 468 -3.04 8.38 -19.43
N PHE A 469 -3.98 9.06 -18.83
CA PHE A 469 -4.67 10.23 -19.43
C PHE A 469 -4.92 11.32 -18.40
#